data_eed1e26fa2bf7773efacda16ea5ebbd7
#
_entry.id   eed1e26fa2bf7773efacda16ea5ebbd7
#
_cell.length_a   1.000
_cell.length_b   1.000
_cell.length_c   1.000
_cell.angle_alpha   90.00
_cell.angle_beta   90.00
_cell.angle_gamma   90.00
#
_symmetry.space_group_name_H-M   'P 1'
#
loop_
_entity.id
_entity.type
_entity.pdbx_description
1 polymer ?
#
loop_
_entity_poly.entity_id
_entity_poly.type
_entity_poly.pdbx_seq_one_letter_code
_entity_poly.pdbx_strand_id
1 'polypeptide(L)'
;MLARVIGAGVAGLCAAYALARKGVDVEIVEREAAPGLGCSRFAGGMIAPWCELESAEPLVATLGEEALDFWSQELEVATVAGSLVVAPQRERAELADFARRTRHFETLDAKRVAALEPDLAGRFETALFFPKEAHLDPRAALAALTKRLASMPNVTLHFQQDAAGLATAPDWTIDCRGLAARDALPELRGVKGEMLILRSEEISFSRPVRMLHPRRPVYVVPRGDGLFMVGATMIENEERARVTARSVVELVNSAFAIHPAFAEAEIVETGSDLRPAFADNLPRLLKRGRTLYINGLYRHWFLLAPALARRTAEVVVNDGYFPEVMDAHSDQRTTAGRPRDHAANAAAGTRV
;
A
#
# COMPACT_ATOMS: atom_id res chain seq x y z
N MET A 1 -10.15 13.49 -26.87
CA MET A 1 -10.82 12.42 -26.10
C MET A 1 -10.73 12.81 -24.63
N LEU A 2 -11.89 12.86 -23.95
CA LEU A 2 -11.98 13.26 -22.54
C LEU A 2 -12.19 12.03 -21.65
N ALA A 3 -11.32 11.86 -20.66
CA ALA A 3 -11.49 10.87 -19.59
C ALA A 3 -11.78 11.59 -18.26
N ARG A 4 -12.84 11.19 -17.56
CA ARG A 4 -13.14 11.66 -16.20
C ARG A 4 -12.72 10.62 -15.18
N VAL A 5 -11.78 10.98 -14.32
CA VAL A 5 -11.31 10.16 -13.20
C VAL A 5 -12.07 10.58 -11.94
N ILE A 6 -12.78 9.65 -11.31
CA ILE A 6 -13.57 9.89 -10.09
C ILE A 6 -12.80 9.34 -8.90
N GLY A 7 -12.41 10.22 -7.98
CA GLY A 7 -11.59 9.92 -6.80
C GLY A 7 -10.11 10.28 -7.00
N ALA A 8 -9.58 11.15 -6.14
CA ALA A 8 -8.18 11.60 -6.13
C ALA A 8 -7.34 10.89 -5.06
N GLY A 9 -7.59 9.60 -4.82
CA GLY A 9 -6.68 8.70 -4.13
C GLY A 9 -5.51 8.29 -5.04
N VAL A 10 -4.58 7.46 -4.53
CA VAL A 10 -3.41 7.04 -5.30
C VAL A 10 -3.77 6.38 -6.63
N ALA A 11 -4.81 5.54 -6.67
CA ALA A 11 -5.25 4.89 -7.91
C ALA A 11 -5.73 5.90 -8.95
N GLY A 12 -6.57 6.87 -8.54
CA GLY A 12 -7.09 7.89 -9.44
C GLY A 12 -6.01 8.84 -9.95
N LEU A 13 -5.13 9.31 -9.07
CA LEU A 13 -4.03 10.20 -9.47
C LEU A 13 -3.04 9.50 -10.42
N CYS A 14 -2.69 8.23 -10.16
CA CYS A 14 -1.85 7.46 -11.08
C CYS A 14 -2.54 7.22 -12.43
N ALA A 15 -3.85 6.89 -12.43
CA ALA A 15 -4.63 6.70 -13.67
C ALA A 15 -4.71 7.99 -14.49
N ALA A 16 -5.00 9.11 -13.85
CA ALA A 16 -5.03 10.42 -14.46
C ALA A 16 -3.67 10.78 -15.11
N TYR A 17 -2.59 10.53 -14.39
CA TYR A 17 -1.25 10.77 -14.87
C TYR A 17 -0.91 9.91 -16.09
N ALA A 18 -1.19 8.63 -16.05
CA ALA A 18 -0.94 7.72 -17.16
C ALA A 18 -1.74 8.10 -18.43
N LEU A 19 -3.00 8.48 -18.27
CA LEU A 19 -3.88 8.97 -19.34
C LEU A 19 -3.36 10.29 -19.94
N ALA A 20 -3.06 11.27 -19.09
CA ALA A 20 -2.57 12.56 -19.52
C ALA A 20 -1.24 12.46 -20.29
N ARG A 21 -0.34 11.57 -19.86
CA ARG A 21 0.92 11.24 -20.55
C ARG A 21 0.70 10.63 -21.95
N LYS A 22 -0.45 10.02 -22.20
CA LYS A 22 -0.86 9.49 -23.51
C LYS A 22 -1.62 10.55 -24.35
N GLY A 23 -1.71 11.81 -23.90
CA GLY A 23 -2.37 12.90 -24.61
C GLY A 23 -3.90 12.88 -24.51
N VAL A 24 -4.45 12.16 -23.54
CA VAL A 24 -5.88 12.21 -23.21
C VAL A 24 -6.16 13.46 -22.37
N ASP A 25 -7.26 14.16 -22.66
CA ASP A 25 -7.74 15.24 -21.78
C ASP A 25 -8.35 14.61 -20.53
N VAL A 26 -7.94 15.06 -19.35
CA VAL A 26 -8.34 14.42 -18.08
C VAL A 26 -9.00 15.42 -17.15
N GLU A 27 -10.21 15.09 -16.68
CA GLU A 27 -10.85 15.75 -15.56
C GLU A 27 -10.76 14.83 -14.33
N ILE A 28 -10.14 15.30 -13.25
CA ILE A 28 -10.12 14.61 -11.96
C ILE A 28 -11.19 15.24 -11.07
N VAL A 29 -12.10 14.41 -10.55
CA VAL A 29 -13.20 14.87 -9.69
C VAL A 29 -13.06 14.20 -8.32
N GLU A 30 -12.96 15.03 -7.29
CA GLU A 30 -12.83 14.59 -5.89
C GLU A 30 -13.84 15.33 -5.01
N ARG A 31 -14.59 14.61 -4.22
CA ARG A 31 -15.58 15.17 -3.29
C ARG A 31 -14.97 15.86 -2.08
N GLU A 32 -13.76 15.44 -1.71
CA GLU A 32 -13.01 16.03 -0.59
C GLU A 32 -12.30 17.34 -1.01
N ALA A 33 -11.89 18.13 -0.03
CA ALA A 33 -11.23 19.44 -0.26
C ALA A 33 -9.82 19.31 -0.83
N ALA A 34 -9.20 18.14 -0.74
CA ALA A 34 -7.84 17.90 -1.21
C ALA A 34 -7.67 16.43 -1.63
N PRO A 35 -6.66 16.12 -2.46
CA PRO A 35 -6.38 14.76 -2.88
C PRO A 35 -5.91 13.90 -1.71
N GLY A 36 -6.19 12.60 -1.79
CA GLY A 36 -5.65 11.61 -0.88
C GLY A 36 -6.17 11.67 0.55
N LEU A 37 -7.27 12.40 0.84
CA LEU A 37 -7.87 12.45 2.19
C LEU A 37 -8.56 11.14 2.61
N GLY A 38 -8.78 10.21 1.70
CA GLY A 38 -9.24 8.86 2.00
C GLY A 38 -8.11 7.95 2.50
N CYS A 39 -8.32 6.63 2.37
CA CYS A 39 -7.41 5.61 2.90
C CYS A 39 -5.95 5.74 2.44
N SER A 40 -5.68 6.32 1.26
CA SER A 40 -4.32 6.44 0.71
C SER A 40 -3.33 7.17 1.63
N ARG A 41 -3.78 8.14 2.44
CA ARG A 41 -2.92 8.90 3.37
C ARG A 41 -2.36 8.07 4.53
N PHE A 42 -3.00 6.93 4.84
CA PHE A 42 -2.62 6.05 5.95
C PHE A 42 -1.78 4.85 5.49
N ALA A 43 -1.35 4.83 4.24
CA ALA A 43 -0.50 3.77 3.73
C ALA A 43 0.88 3.74 4.40
N GLY A 44 1.47 2.55 4.50
CA GLY A 44 2.85 2.37 4.97
C GLY A 44 3.90 2.98 4.06
N GLY A 45 3.59 3.11 2.77
CA GLY A 45 4.52 3.68 1.78
C GLY A 45 5.70 2.77 1.45
N MET A 46 5.63 1.50 1.77
CA MET A 46 6.59 0.51 1.31
C MET A 46 6.34 0.18 -0.17
N ILE A 47 7.37 0.28 -0.98
CA ILE A 47 7.40 -0.20 -2.38
C ILE A 47 8.28 -1.44 -2.37
N ALA A 48 7.69 -2.54 -1.90
CA ALA A 48 8.39 -3.74 -1.48
C ALA A 48 7.80 -5.01 -2.14
N PRO A 49 7.87 -5.12 -3.49
CA PRO A 49 7.19 -6.18 -4.23
C PRO A 49 7.63 -7.58 -3.82
N TRP A 50 8.89 -7.75 -3.48
CA TRP A 50 9.43 -9.08 -3.17
C TRP A 50 9.16 -9.50 -1.72
N CYS A 51 9.14 -8.56 -0.76
CA CYS A 51 8.68 -8.81 0.60
C CYS A 51 7.21 -9.26 0.65
N GLU A 52 6.36 -8.76 -0.25
CA GLU A 52 4.94 -9.11 -0.27
C GLU A 52 4.66 -10.53 -0.75
N LEU A 53 5.59 -11.20 -1.47
CA LEU A 53 5.48 -12.61 -1.86
C LEU A 53 5.31 -13.56 -0.68
N GLU A 54 5.66 -13.13 0.52
CA GLU A 54 5.46 -13.94 1.74
C GLU A 54 3.99 -14.37 1.91
N SER A 55 3.05 -13.49 1.57
CA SER A 55 1.63 -13.71 1.83
C SER A 55 0.70 -13.23 0.71
N ALA A 56 1.23 -12.58 -0.33
CA ALA A 56 0.47 -12.15 -1.50
C ALA A 56 0.69 -13.09 -2.70
N GLU A 57 -0.27 -13.10 -3.59
CA GLU A 57 -0.15 -13.80 -4.87
C GLU A 57 1.00 -13.24 -5.71
N PRO A 58 1.67 -14.07 -6.54
CA PRO A 58 2.77 -13.65 -7.41
C PRO A 58 2.44 -12.44 -8.30
N LEU A 59 1.18 -12.29 -8.70
CA LEU A 59 0.69 -11.16 -9.47
C LEU A 59 0.98 -9.82 -8.78
N VAL A 60 0.84 -9.76 -7.45
CA VAL A 60 1.10 -8.53 -6.67
C VAL A 60 2.56 -8.10 -6.81
N ALA A 61 3.50 -9.04 -6.75
CA ALA A 61 4.92 -8.74 -6.93
C ALA A 61 5.21 -8.30 -8.37
N THR A 62 4.69 -9.03 -9.37
CA THR A 62 4.89 -8.69 -10.78
C THR A 62 4.37 -7.29 -11.13
N LEU A 63 3.17 -6.95 -10.69
CA LEU A 63 2.63 -5.60 -10.88
C LEU A 63 3.40 -4.56 -10.05
N GLY A 64 3.83 -4.95 -8.86
CA GLY A 64 4.53 -4.09 -7.91
C GLY A 64 5.94 -3.70 -8.35
N GLU A 65 6.60 -4.51 -9.16
CA GLU A 65 7.92 -4.18 -9.73
C GLU A 65 7.86 -2.88 -10.57
N GLU A 66 6.74 -2.62 -11.26
CA GLU A 66 6.55 -1.39 -12.04
C GLU A 66 6.51 -0.13 -11.16
N ALA A 67 6.14 -0.25 -9.88
CA ALA A 67 6.07 0.88 -8.96
C ALA A 67 7.44 1.40 -8.54
N LEU A 68 8.47 0.56 -8.57
CA LEU A 68 9.84 0.97 -8.22
C LEU A 68 10.32 2.09 -9.13
N ASP A 69 10.25 1.90 -10.44
CA ASP A 69 10.68 2.90 -11.42
C ASP A 69 9.75 4.13 -11.40
N PHE A 70 8.45 3.91 -11.30
CA PHE A 70 7.47 5.00 -11.29
C PHE A 70 7.70 5.99 -10.13
N TRP A 71 7.87 5.48 -8.89
CA TRP A 71 8.01 6.35 -7.73
C TRP A 71 9.43 6.88 -7.55
N SER A 72 10.47 6.13 -7.96
CA SER A 72 11.86 6.53 -7.73
C SER A 72 12.50 7.29 -8.89
N GLN A 73 12.13 7.00 -10.14
CA GLN A 73 12.75 7.60 -11.32
C GLN A 73 11.83 8.59 -12.03
N GLU A 74 10.53 8.25 -12.20
CA GLU A 74 9.63 9.11 -12.96
C GLU A 74 9.09 10.27 -12.11
N LEU A 75 8.76 10.03 -10.84
CA LEU A 75 8.26 11.05 -9.90
C LEU A 75 9.31 11.51 -8.88
N GLU A 76 10.39 10.76 -8.69
CA GLU A 76 11.51 11.08 -7.78
C GLU A 76 11.07 11.33 -6.33
N VAL A 77 10.06 10.57 -5.84
CA VAL A 77 9.50 10.71 -4.49
C VAL A 77 9.76 9.52 -3.58
N ALA A 78 10.31 8.42 -4.12
CA ALA A 78 10.66 7.25 -3.33
C ALA A 78 12.17 7.15 -3.08
N THR A 79 12.54 6.72 -1.89
CA THR A 79 13.92 6.43 -1.50
C THR A 79 14.21 4.94 -1.71
N VAL A 80 15.15 4.63 -2.60
CA VAL A 80 15.64 3.26 -2.83
C VAL A 80 16.74 2.95 -1.81
N ALA A 81 16.33 2.50 -0.62
CA ALA A 81 17.24 2.16 0.48
C ALA A 81 17.15 0.67 0.86
N GLY A 82 16.31 -0.08 0.18
CA GLY A 82 15.99 -1.46 0.50
C GLY A 82 14.99 -1.59 1.66
N SER A 83 14.63 -2.85 1.96
CA SER A 83 13.82 -3.22 3.13
C SER A 83 14.58 -4.26 3.97
N LEU A 84 14.55 -4.11 5.28
CA LEU A 84 15.18 -5.04 6.22
C LEU A 84 14.10 -5.87 6.92
N VAL A 85 14.18 -7.19 6.82
CA VAL A 85 13.28 -8.13 7.46
C VAL A 85 14.01 -8.83 8.58
N VAL A 86 13.48 -8.73 9.79
CA VAL A 86 14.05 -9.28 11.03
C VAL A 86 13.04 -10.15 11.76
N ALA A 87 13.52 -11.02 12.64
CA ALA A 87 12.70 -11.78 13.56
C ALA A 87 13.38 -11.85 14.93
N PRO A 88 12.62 -11.86 16.04
CA PRO A 88 13.19 -12.15 17.36
C PRO A 88 13.89 -13.52 17.36
N GLN A 89 14.92 -13.69 18.18
CA GLN A 89 15.72 -14.93 18.18
C GLN A 89 14.88 -16.20 18.37
N ARG A 90 13.86 -16.14 19.21
CA ARG A 90 12.92 -17.25 19.44
C ARG A 90 12.03 -17.58 18.23
N GLU A 91 11.90 -16.63 17.27
CA GLU A 91 11.06 -16.74 16.07
C GLU A 91 11.92 -16.88 14.79
N ARG A 92 13.16 -17.37 14.89
CA ARG A 92 14.07 -17.54 13.73
C ARG A 92 13.50 -18.43 12.63
N ALA A 93 12.63 -19.35 12.97
CA ALA A 93 11.94 -20.19 11.98
C ALA A 93 11.09 -19.37 11.02
N GLU A 94 10.45 -18.28 11.48
CA GLU A 94 9.67 -17.37 10.65
C GLU A 94 10.53 -16.70 9.57
N LEU A 95 11.80 -16.36 9.90
CA LEU A 95 12.71 -15.76 8.92
C LEU A 95 13.08 -16.75 7.81
N ALA A 96 13.32 -18.02 8.17
CA ALA A 96 13.59 -19.07 7.19
C ALA A 96 12.36 -19.39 6.32
N ASP A 97 11.16 -19.35 6.91
CA ASP A 97 9.90 -19.56 6.19
C ASP A 97 9.60 -18.41 5.25
N PHE A 98 9.90 -17.17 5.66
CA PHE A 98 9.80 -15.98 4.83
C PHE A 98 10.77 -16.07 3.64
N ALA A 99 12.02 -16.45 3.88
CA ALA A 99 13.04 -16.61 2.84
C ALA A 99 12.63 -17.63 1.76
N ARG A 100 11.95 -18.74 2.15
CA ARG A 100 11.49 -19.75 1.19
C ARG A 100 10.36 -19.25 0.28
N ARG A 101 9.59 -18.25 0.73
CA ARG A 101 8.44 -17.69 0.00
C ARG A 101 8.78 -16.42 -0.80
N THR A 102 9.94 -15.82 -0.51
CA THR A 102 10.36 -14.55 -1.12
C THR A 102 11.59 -14.73 -2.00
N ARG A 103 11.99 -13.67 -2.71
CA ARG A 103 13.15 -13.68 -3.62
C ARG A 103 13.84 -12.32 -3.64
N HIS A 104 15.03 -12.25 -4.25
CA HIS A 104 15.81 -11.01 -4.41
C HIS A 104 16.29 -10.37 -3.11
N PHE A 105 16.60 -11.18 -2.12
CA PHE A 105 17.18 -10.76 -0.86
C PHE A 105 18.61 -11.27 -0.67
N GLU A 106 19.32 -10.63 0.25
CA GLU A 106 20.57 -11.07 0.83
C GLU A 106 20.33 -11.48 2.28
N THR A 107 20.98 -12.56 2.73
CA THR A 107 21.01 -12.91 4.17
C THR A 107 22.17 -12.16 4.83
N LEU A 108 21.85 -11.40 5.88
CA LEU A 108 22.82 -10.64 6.65
C LEU A 108 23.07 -11.30 8.00
N ASP A 109 24.33 -11.32 8.44
CA ASP A 109 24.71 -11.61 9.82
C ASP A 109 24.60 -10.34 10.70
N ALA A 110 24.79 -10.50 12.01
CA ALA A 110 24.69 -9.40 12.98
C ALA A 110 25.63 -8.22 12.68
N LYS A 111 26.83 -8.49 12.16
CA LYS A 111 27.79 -7.43 11.80
C LYS A 111 27.28 -6.60 10.62
N ARG A 112 26.76 -7.26 9.59
CA ARG A 112 26.19 -6.59 8.42
C ARG A 112 24.89 -5.86 8.77
N VAL A 113 24.06 -6.41 9.67
CA VAL A 113 22.86 -5.71 10.20
C VAL A 113 23.27 -4.41 10.89
N ALA A 114 24.27 -4.45 11.80
CA ALA A 114 24.76 -3.28 12.51
C ALA A 114 25.42 -2.25 11.57
N ALA A 115 26.07 -2.69 10.51
CA ALA A 115 26.64 -1.78 9.50
C ALA A 115 25.57 -1.11 8.64
N LEU A 116 24.45 -1.80 8.38
CA LEU A 116 23.36 -1.32 7.55
C LEU A 116 22.41 -0.39 8.34
N GLU A 117 22.09 -0.74 9.59
CA GLU A 117 21.28 0.01 10.54
C GLU A 117 21.96 -0.02 11.92
N PRO A 118 22.77 0.99 12.25
CA PRO A 118 23.56 1.03 13.50
C PRO A 118 22.69 0.89 14.76
N ASP A 119 21.49 1.44 14.76
CA ASP A 119 20.56 1.35 15.89
C ASP A 119 20.01 -0.06 16.13
N LEU A 120 20.21 -0.97 15.20
CA LEU A 120 19.89 -2.40 15.38
C LEU A 120 21.09 -3.25 15.82
N ALA A 121 22.24 -2.64 16.13
CA ALA A 121 23.43 -3.35 16.57
C ALA A 121 23.15 -4.22 17.81
N GLY A 122 23.51 -5.51 17.74
CA GLY A 122 23.34 -6.47 18.84
C GLY A 122 21.90 -6.94 19.07
N ARG A 123 20.94 -6.49 18.28
CA ARG A 123 19.52 -6.85 18.45
C ARG A 123 19.09 -8.07 17.64
N PHE A 124 19.63 -8.23 16.45
CA PHE A 124 19.29 -9.31 15.54
C PHE A 124 20.54 -9.99 15.03
N GLU A 125 20.61 -11.33 15.18
CA GLU A 125 21.75 -12.13 14.70
C GLU A 125 21.72 -12.33 13.19
N THR A 126 20.52 -12.31 12.60
CA THR A 126 20.30 -12.57 11.17
C THR A 126 19.14 -11.72 10.69
N ALA A 127 19.24 -11.24 9.46
CA ALA A 127 18.19 -10.53 8.76
C ALA A 127 18.16 -10.89 7.28
N LEU A 128 17.05 -10.60 6.60
CA LEU A 128 16.96 -10.62 5.14
C LEU A 128 16.91 -9.17 4.66
N PHE A 129 17.78 -8.83 3.73
CA PHE A 129 17.83 -7.49 3.14
C PHE A 129 17.44 -7.54 1.67
N PHE A 130 16.48 -6.72 1.29
CA PHE A 130 15.97 -6.58 -0.07
C PHE A 130 16.49 -5.27 -0.68
N PRO A 131 17.68 -5.26 -1.30
CA PRO A 131 18.40 -4.01 -1.62
C PRO A 131 17.72 -3.11 -2.63
N LYS A 132 16.86 -3.65 -3.49
CA LYS A 132 16.20 -2.90 -4.57
C LYS A 132 14.80 -2.39 -4.21
N GLU A 133 14.31 -2.70 -3.02
CA GLU A 133 13.03 -2.16 -2.56
C GLU A 133 13.17 -0.71 -2.14
N ALA A 134 12.03 -0.01 -2.12
CA ALA A 134 11.99 1.41 -1.83
C ALA A 134 10.89 1.73 -0.80
N HIS A 135 10.90 2.97 -0.33
CA HIS A 135 9.82 3.51 0.49
C HIS A 135 9.60 4.99 0.16
N LEU A 136 8.44 5.49 0.53
CA LEU A 136 8.04 6.88 0.33
C LEU A 136 7.13 7.35 1.47
N ASP A 137 6.98 8.66 1.61
CA ASP A 137 5.87 9.24 2.36
C ASP A 137 4.63 9.30 1.46
N PRO A 138 3.53 8.61 1.78
CA PRO A 138 2.32 8.60 0.97
C PRO A 138 1.73 10.00 0.74
N ARG A 139 1.77 10.87 1.74
CA ARG A 139 1.20 12.22 1.65
C ARG A 139 2.04 13.11 0.75
N ALA A 140 3.36 13.06 0.92
CA ALA A 140 4.30 13.76 0.06
C ALA A 140 4.19 13.28 -1.40
N ALA A 141 4.07 11.97 -1.62
CA ALA A 141 3.92 11.37 -2.95
C ALA A 141 2.60 11.80 -3.62
N LEU A 142 1.47 11.79 -2.90
CA LEU A 142 0.18 12.28 -3.41
C LEU A 142 0.23 13.78 -3.75
N ALA A 143 0.85 14.59 -2.89
CA ALA A 143 1.03 16.01 -3.14
C ALA A 143 1.90 16.29 -4.38
N ALA A 144 3.02 15.58 -4.51
CA ALA A 144 3.92 15.71 -5.66
C ALA A 144 3.23 15.29 -6.97
N LEU A 145 2.52 14.17 -6.97
CA LEU A 145 1.77 13.69 -8.13
C LEU A 145 0.64 14.67 -8.52
N THR A 146 -0.07 15.21 -7.52
CA THR A 146 -1.10 16.25 -7.77
C THR A 146 -0.49 17.51 -8.37
N LYS A 147 0.63 17.98 -7.84
CA LYS A 147 1.35 19.13 -8.38
C LYS A 147 1.79 18.88 -9.83
N ARG A 148 2.28 17.68 -10.11
CA ARG A 148 2.67 17.29 -11.48
C ARG A 148 1.48 17.33 -12.42
N LEU A 149 0.33 16.74 -12.01
CA LEU A 149 -0.92 16.76 -12.78
C LEU A 149 -1.41 18.19 -13.03
N ALA A 150 -1.41 19.04 -12.02
CA ALA A 150 -1.84 20.44 -12.13
C ALA A 150 -0.98 21.26 -13.11
N SER A 151 0.25 20.84 -13.39
CA SER A 151 1.13 21.47 -14.37
C SER A 151 0.92 20.99 -15.81
N MET A 152 0.11 19.97 -16.04
CA MET A 152 -0.15 19.40 -17.36
C MET A 152 -1.30 20.15 -18.05
N PRO A 153 -1.14 20.63 -19.29
CA PRO A 153 -2.13 21.50 -19.96
C PRO A 153 -3.45 20.77 -20.30
N ASN A 154 -3.43 19.43 -20.35
CA ASN A 154 -4.57 18.56 -20.64
C ASN A 154 -5.20 17.97 -19.37
N VAL A 155 -4.94 18.55 -18.18
CA VAL A 155 -5.51 18.08 -16.90
C VAL A 155 -6.27 19.19 -16.21
N THR A 156 -7.48 18.89 -15.75
CA THR A 156 -8.30 19.77 -14.90
C THR A 156 -8.63 19.07 -13.59
N LEU A 157 -8.50 19.78 -12.47
CA LEU A 157 -8.76 19.27 -11.12
C LEU A 157 -10.01 19.93 -10.54
N HIS A 158 -10.96 19.11 -10.09
CA HIS A 158 -12.19 19.56 -9.43
C HIS A 158 -12.25 18.96 -8.03
N PHE A 159 -12.06 19.78 -7.01
CA PHE A 159 -12.19 19.41 -5.60
C PHE A 159 -13.53 19.87 -5.03
N GLN A 160 -14.01 19.23 -3.97
CA GLN A 160 -15.31 19.49 -3.34
C GLN A 160 -16.47 19.41 -4.36
N GLN A 161 -16.34 18.48 -5.31
CA GLN A 161 -17.31 18.32 -6.38
C GLN A 161 -17.70 16.85 -6.57
N ASP A 162 -18.99 16.64 -6.87
CA ASP A 162 -19.50 15.36 -7.33
C ASP A 162 -19.42 15.27 -8.85
N ALA A 163 -19.07 14.11 -9.38
CA ALA A 163 -18.96 13.88 -10.81
C ALA A 163 -20.30 14.08 -11.56
N ALA A 164 -21.43 13.86 -10.90
CA ALA A 164 -22.76 14.10 -11.45
C ALA A 164 -23.06 15.61 -11.68
N GLY A 165 -22.33 16.50 -11.01
CA GLY A 165 -22.50 17.95 -11.16
C GLY A 165 -21.78 18.56 -12.38
N LEU A 166 -21.00 17.78 -13.12
CA LEU A 166 -20.30 18.27 -14.31
C LEU A 166 -21.13 18.09 -15.57
N ALA A 167 -21.34 19.18 -16.31
CA ALA A 167 -22.21 19.21 -17.49
C ALA A 167 -21.64 18.45 -18.70
N THR A 168 -20.32 18.37 -18.83
CA THR A 168 -19.65 17.69 -19.96
C THR A 168 -19.72 16.18 -19.80
N ALA A 169 -20.21 15.46 -20.80
CA ALA A 169 -20.14 14.00 -20.81
C ALA A 169 -18.71 13.55 -21.24
N PRO A 170 -18.02 12.73 -20.47
CA PRO A 170 -16.72 12.20 -20.85
C PRO A 170 -16.86 11.06 -21.86
N ASP A 171 -15.83 10.84 -22.69
CA ASP A 171 -15.71 9.65 -23.54
C ASP A 171 -15.46 8.39 -22.70
N TRP A 172 -14.74 8.55 -21.58
CA TRP A 172 -14.45 7.48 -20.63
C TRP A 172 -14.63 7.97 -19.17
N THR A 173 -15.17 7.10 -18.33
CA THR A 173 -15.16 7.27 -16.87
C THR A 173 -14.19 6.27 -16.24
N ILE A 174 -13.29 6.75 -15.39
CA ILE A 174 -12.37 5.92 -14.62
C ILE A 174 -12.76 6.05 -13.14
N ASP A 175 -13.43 5.03 -12.63
CA ASP A 175 -13.91 5.01 -11.25
C ASP A 175 -12.84 4.48 -10.29
N CYS A 176 -12.29 5.39 -9.48
CA CYS A 176 -11.26 5.12 -8.47
C CYS A 176 -11.74 5.47 -7.05
N ARG A 177 -13.08 5.41 -6.81
CA ARG A 177 -13.68 5.81 -5.52
C ARG A 177 -13.38 4.87 -4.35
N GLY A 178 -12.60 3.82 -4.57
CA GLY A 178 -12.28 2.83 -3.53
C GLY A 178 -13.56 2.17 -2.99
N LEU A 179 -13.71 2.12 -1.67
CA LEU A 179 -14.88 1.47 -1.06
C LEU A 179 -16.21 2.16 -1.38
N ALA A 180 -16.20 3.45 -1.76
CA ALA A 180 -17.42 4.14 -2.17
C ALA A 180 -17.98 3.64 -3.51
N ALA A 181 -17.23 2.87 -4.29
CA ALA A 181 -17.70 2.24 -5.53
C ALA A 181 -18.56 0.99 -5.29
N ARG A 182 -18.97 0.68 -4.05
CA ARG A 182 -19.89 -0.44 -3.72
C ARG A 182 -21.26 -0.35 -4.38
N ASP A 183 -21.70 0.84 -4.71
CA ASP A 183 -22.93 1.06 -5.50
C ASP A 183 -22.86 0.35 -6.87
N ALA A 184 -21.66 0.29 -7.46
CA ALA A 184 -21.40 -0.42 -8.70
C ALA A 184 -20.71 -1.79 -8.50
N LEU A 185 -19.95 -1.96 -7.44
CA LEU A 185 -19.14 -3.16 -7.13
C LEU A 185 -19.55 -3.72 -5.75
N PRO A 186 -20.73 -4.36 -5.63
CA PRO A 186 -21.26 -4.81 -4.33
C PRO A 186 -20.40 -5.90 -3.65
N GLU A 187 -19.54 -6.57 -4.40
CA GLU A 187 -18.59 -7.58 -3.91
C GLU A 187 -17.40 -7.01 -3.15
N LEU A 188 -17.19 -5.69 -3.16
CA LEU A 188 -16.14 -5.05 -2.39
C LEU A 188 -16.41 -5.17 -0.88
N ARG A 189 -15.39 -5.48 -0.11
CA ARG A 189 -15.38 -5.45 1.34
C ARG A 189 -14.35 -4.46 1.87
N GLY A 190 -14.59 -3.97 3.07
CA GLY A 190 -13.66 -3.11 3.78
C GLY A 190 -12.82 -3.90 4.77
N VAL A 191 -11.49 -3.77 4.71
CA VAL A 191 -10.58 -4.32 5.70
C VAL A 191 -9.93 -3.18 6.46
N LYS A 192 -10.24 -3.07 7.76
CA LYS A 192 -9.73 -1.98 8.59
C LYS A 192 -8.24 -2.11 8.82
N GLY A 193 -7.53 -1.01 8.62
CA GLY A 193 -6.12 -0.85 8.97
C GLY A 193 -5.92 0.30 9.95
N GLU A 194 -5.17 0.06 11.01
CA GLU A 194 -4.81 1.07 11.98
C GLU A 194 -3.30 1.21 12.02
N MET A 195 -2.82 2.45 12.15
CA MET A 195 -1.41 2.79 12.17
C MET A 195 -1.11 3.90 13.17
N LEU A 196 0.17 4.07 13.50
CA LEU A 196 0.69 5.15 14.32
C LEU A 196 1.77 5.91 13.56
N ILE A 197 1.86 7.22 13.81
CA ILE A 197 3.08 7.99 13.56
C ILE A 197 3.71 8.27 14.92
N LEU A 198 4.93 7.78 15.08
CA LEU A 198 5.73 7.98 16.28
C LEU A 198 6.87 8.94 15.97
N ARG A 199 7.29 9.73 16.97
CA ARG A 199 8.50 10.55 16.92
C ARG A 199 9.50 10.06 17.96
N SER A 200 10.72 9.82 17.52
CA SER A 200 11.87 9.56 18.40
C SER A 200 13.13 10.16 17.79
N GLU A 201 13.90 10.89 18.57
CA GLU A 201 15.21 11.43 18.19
C GLU A 201 16.35 10.43 18.46
N GLU A 202 16.06 9.35 19.17
CA GLU A 202 17.03 8.30 19.53
C GLU A 202 17.22 7.23 18.47
N ILE A 203 16.43 7.27 17.38
CA ILE A 203 16.43 6.27 16.32
C ILE A 203 16.59 6.97 14.97
N SER A 204 17.44 6.42 14.12
CA SER A 204 17.76 6.99 12.80
C SER A 204 17.72 5.93 11.69
N PHE A 205 16.61 5.16 11.60
CA PHE A 205 16.48 4.17 10.51
C PHE A 205 16.50 4.83 9.14
N SER A 206 17.29 4.26 8.23
CA SER A 206 17.42 4.73 6.85
C SER A 206 16.42 4.04 5.91
N ARG A 207 15.77 2.96 6.36
CA ARG A 207 14.91 2.08 5.56
C ARG A 207 13.80 1.45 6.38
N PRO A 208 12.76 0.90 5.72
CA PRO A 208 11.76 0.10 6.41
C PRO A 208 12.37 -1.10 7.11
N VAL A 209 11.98 -1.30 8.38
CA VAL A 209 12.29 -2.49 9.17
C VAL A 209 10.99 -3.26 9.38
N ARG A 210 10.90 -4.45 8.81
CA ARG A 210 9.77 -5.37 8.98
C ARG A 210 10.14 -6.45 9.98
N MET A 211 9.43 -6.53 11.09
CA MET A 211 9.61 -7.58 12.08
C MET A 211 8.56 -8.67 11.87
N LEU A 212 9.03 -9.89 11.66
CA LEU A 212 8.20 -11.07 11.59
C LEU A 212 7.80 -11.51 13.00
N HIS A 213 6.54 -11.85 13.14
CA HIS A 213 6.00 -12.44 14.34
C HIS A 213 4.72 -13.22 13.98
N PRO A 214 4.51 -14.46 14.48
CA PRO A 214 3.37 -15.30 14.09
C PRO A 214 1.99 -14.66 14.27
N ARG A 215 1.86 -13.75 15.22
CA ARG A 215 0.58 -13.09 15.55
C ARG A 215 0.55 -11.58 15.36
N ARG A 216 1.71 -10.92 15.32
CA ARG A 216 1.81 -9.45 15.32
C ARG A 216 2.95 -8.98 14.42
N PRO A 217 2.91 -9.30 13.12
CA PRO A 217 3.89 -8.73 12.20
C PRO A 217 3.71 -7.22 12.17
N VAL A 218 4.83 -6.49 12.17
CA VAL A 218 4.85 -5.03 12.13
C VAL A 218 5.93 -4.55 11.18
N TYR A 219 5.73 -3.37 10.63
CA TYR A 219 6.76 -2.64 9.93
C TYR A 219 6.87 -1.22 10.50
N VAL A 220 8.09 -0.74 10.55
CA VAL A 220 8.45 0.65 10.89
C VAL A 220 9.05 1.27 9.65
N VAL A 221 8.46 2.37 9.18
CA VAL A 221 8.90 3.06 7.96
C VAL A 221 9.31 4.48 8.32
N PRO A 222 10.58 4.87 8.09
CA PRO A 222 11.03 6.23 8.35
C PRO A 222 10.32 7.25 7.46
N ARG A 223 10.05 8.45 8.03
CA ARG A 223 9.40 9.58 7.38
C ARG A 223 10.26 10.84 7.33
N GLY A 224 11.51 10.75 7.81
CA GLY A 224 12.36 11.90 8.05
C GLY A 224 12.06 12.58 9.40
N ASP A 225 12.96 13.45 9.84
CA ASP A 225 12.80 14.29 11.04
C ASP A 225 12.40 13.53 12.31
N GLY A 226 12.97 12.32 12.50
CA GLY A 226 12.65 11.45 13.64
C GLY A 226 11.24 10.88 13.64
N LEU A 227 10.49 11.00 12.54
CA LEU A 227 9.14 10.44 12.40
C LEU A 227 9.19 9.03 11.81
N PHE A 228 8.36 8.16 12.35
CA PHE A 228 8.22 6.77 11.95
C PHE A 228 6.77 6.38 11.82
N MET A 229 6.39 5.83 10.67
CA MET A 229 5.10 5.15 10.55
C MET A 229 5.24 3.72 11.05
N VAL A 230 4.38 3.34 11.98
CA VAL A 230 4.29 1.98 12.54
C VAL A 230 2.98 1.36 12.11
N GLY A 231 3.03 0.22 11.44
CA GLY A 231 1.84 -0.40 10.89
C GLY A 231 1.97 -1.90 10.65
N ALA A 232 0.89 -2.48 10.34
CA ALA A 232 -0.46 -1.99 10.46
C ALA A 232 -1.37 -3.17 10.85
N THR A 233 -2.43 -2.88 11.55
CA THR A 233 -3.41 -3.91 11.85
C THR A 233 -4.17 -4.36 10.59
N MET A 234 -4.70 -5.58 10.62
CA MET A 234 -5.64 -6.12 9.65
C MET A 234 -6.85 -6.64 10.41
N ILE A 235 -7.95 -5.91 10.34
CA ILE A 235 -9.15 -6.22 11.11
C ILE A 235 -10.31 -6.34 10.12
N GLU A 236 -10.94 -7.51 10.09
CA GLU A 236 -12.15 -7.75 9.31
C GLU A 236 -13.36 -7.07 9.99
N ASN A 237 -13.36 -5.74 9.95
CA ASN A 237 -14.39 -4.87 10.48
C ASN A 237 -14.46 -3.62 9.62
N GLU A 238 -15.66 -3.09 9.43
CA GLU A 238 -15.91 -1.90 8.62
C GLU A 238 -16.12 -0.62 9.43
N GLU A 239 -15.78 -0.63 10.70
CA GLU A 239 -15.80 0.59 11.52
C GLU A 239 -14.62 1.50 11.18
N ARG A 240 -14.89 2.60 10.50
CA ARG A 240 -13.88 3.50 9.91
C ARG A 240 -13.14 4.37 10.92
N ALA A 241 -13.83 4.82 11.95
CA ALA A 241 -13.49 6.10 12.58
C ALA A 241 -12.52 6.03 13.77
N ARG A 242 -12.20 4.86 14.32
CA ARG A 242 -11.51 4.79 15.61
C ARG A 242 -10.34 3.83 15.58
N VAL A 243 -9.19 4.33 16.04
CA VAL A 243 -8.08 3.48 16.48
C VAL A 243 -8.40 2.97 17.88
N THR A 244 -8.28 1.67 18.11
CA THR A 244 -8.57 1.07 19.42
C THR A 244 -7.36 1.10 20.33
N ALA A 245 -7.58 1.16 21.65
CA ALA A 245 -6.50 1.04 22.63
C ALA A 245 -5.71 -0.28 22.45
N ARG A 246 -6.40 -1.39 22.10
CA ARG A 246 -5.74 -2.65 21.77
C ARG A 246 -4.71 -2.46 20.66
N SER A 247 -5.10 -1.85 19.54
CA SER A 247 -4.22 -1.65 18.39
C SER A 247 -3.03 -0.76 18.70
N VAL A 248 -3.24 0.31 19.49
CA VAL A 248 -2.13 1.16 19.97
C VAL A 248 -1.13 0.32 20.76
N VAL A 249 -1.60 -0.43 21.76
CA VAL A 249 -0.74 -1.28 22.60
C VAL A 249 -0.01 -2.33 21.75
N GLU A 250 -0.69 -2.97 20.82
CA GLU A 250 -0.09 -3.98 19.94
C GLU A 250 0.99 -3.39 19.03
N LEU A 251 0.73 -2.24 18.40
CA LEU A 251 1.69 -1.57 17.52
C LEU A 251 2.90 -1.04 18.27
N VAL A 252 2.67 -0.37 19.42
CA VAL A 252 3.77 0.14 20.27
C VAL A 252 4.63 -1.00 20.81
N ASN A 253 4.03 -2.08 21.33
CA ASN A 253 4.78 -3.24 21.80
C ASN A 253 5.58 -3.90 20.68
N SER A 254 5.04 -3.94 19.47
CA SER A 254 5.75 -4.51 18.32
C SER A 254 6.91 -3.62 17.87
N ALA A 255 6.73 -2.30 17.87
CA ALA A 255 7.80 -1.34 17.62
C ALA A 255 8.90 -1.40 18.69
N PHE A 256 8.50 -1.49 19.97
CA PHE A 256 9.42 -1.70 21.10
C PHE A 256 10.28 -2.96 20.92
N ALA A 257 9.73 -4.03 20.40
CA ALA A 257 10.49 -5.26 20.14
C ALA A 257 11.55 -5.07 19.04
N ILE A 258 11.35 -4.13 18.11
CA ILE A 258 12.38 -3.73 17.14
C ILE A 258 13.45 -2.88 17.85
N HIS A 259 13.05 -1.81 18.53
CA HIS A 259 13.95 -0.94 19.28
C HIS A 259 13.31 -0.36 20.53
N PRO A 260 13.99 -0.41 21.73
CA PRO A 260 13.39 0.00 23.00
C PRO A 260 13.02 1.48 23.07
N ALA A 261 13.70 2.36 22.37
CA ALA A 261 13.37 3.78 22.33
C ALA A 261 11.95 4.09 21.79
N PHE A 262 11.31 3.14 21.09
CA PHE A 262 9.91 3.31 20.73
C PHE A 262 8.93 3.27 21.91
N ALA A 263 9.36 2.80 23.09
CA ALA A 263 8.53 2.88 24.30
C ALA A 263 8.33 4.32 24.78
N GLU A 264 9.36 5.16 24.58
CA GLU A 264 9.37 6.57 25.00
C GLU A 264 9.05 7.52 23.82
N ALA A 265 8.76 6.99 22.64
CA ALA A 265 8.43 7.79 21.48
C ALA A 265 7.09 8.51 21.64
N GLU A 266 7.03 9.77 21.22
CA GLU A 266 5.78 10.53 21.15
C GLU A 266 4.82 9.92 20.12
N ILE A 267 3.56 9.69 20.48
CA ILE A 267 2.50 9.35 19.54
C ILE A 267 2.00 10.65 18.90
N VAL A 268 2.50 10.95 17.70
CA VAL A 268 2.17 12.18 16.97
C VAL A 268 0.80 12.07 16.30
N GLU A 269 0.47 10.89 15.76
CA GLU A 269 -0.81 10.66 15.08
C GLU A 269 -1.23 9.19 15.19
N THR A 270 -2.53 8.99 15.26
CA THR A 270 -3.17 7.68 15.08
C THR A 270 -4.04 7.72 13.84
N GLY A 271 -3.96 6.71 12.98
CA GLY A 271 -4.73 6.66 11.74
C GLY A 271 -5.49 5.36 11.57
N SER A 272 -6.70 5.46 11.00
CA SER A 272 -7.53 4.30 10.70
C SER A 272 -8.36 4.56 9.44
N ASP A 273 -8.39 3.59 8.53
CA ASP A 273 -9.35 3.59 7.42
C ASP A 273 -9.59 2.17 6.89
N LEU A 274 -10.53 2.04 5.95
CA LEU A 274 -10.91 0.80 5.31
C LEU A 274 -10.20 0.63 3.98
N ARG A 275 -9.53 -0.50 3.81
CA ARG A 275 -8.92 -0.92 2.56
C ARG A 275 -9.97 -1.60 1.69
N PRO A 276 -10.23 -1.12 0.47
CA PRO A 276 -11.13 -1.82 -0.44
C PRO A 276 -10.47 -3.11 -0.93
N ALA A 277 -11.18 -4.23 -0.77
CA ALA A 277 -10.70 -5.55 -1.14
C ALA A 277 -11.81 -6.37 -1.81
N PHE A 278 -11.44 -7.21 -2.77
CA PHE A 278 -12.25 -8.33 -3.22
C PHE A 278 -11.97 -9.57 -2.34
N ALA A 279 -12.77 -10.60 -2.48
CA ALA A 279 -12.67 -11.81 -1.64
C ALA A 279 -11.28 -12.48 -1.73
N ASP A 280 -10.61 -12.38 -2.87
CA ASP A 280 -9.29 -12.94 -3.13
C ASP A 280 -8.12 -11.99 -2.84
N ASN A 281 -8.41 -10.75 -2.41
CA ASN A 281 -7.43 -9.69 -2.16
C ASN A 281 -6.61 -9.26 -3.40
N LEU A 282 -7.07 -9.59 -4.61
CA LEU A 282 -6.41 -9.21 -5.85
C LEU A 282 -7.02 -7.93 -6.44
N PRO A 283 -6.20 -7.08 -7.07
CA PRO A 283 -6.67 -5.89 -7.74
C PRO A 283 -7.45 -6.24 -9.01
N ARG A 284 -8.39 -5.39 -9.38
CA ARG A 284 -9.15 -5.55 -10.61
C ARG A 284 -9.27 -4.25 -11.40
N LEU A 285 -9.20 -4.40 -12.72
CA LEU A 285 -9.56 -3.40 -13.71
C LEU A 285 -10.82 -3.91 -14.43
N LEU A 286 -12.00 -3.44 -14.01
CA LEU A 286 -13.27 -3.92 -14.54
C LEU A 286 -13.83 -2.94 -15.57
N LYS A 287 -14.10 -3.43 -16.80
CA LYS A 287 -14.68 -2.64 -17.90
C LYS A 287 -16.18 -2.90 -18.01
N ARG A 288 -16.98 -1.83 -17.90
CA ARG A 288 -18.43 -1.85 -18.14
C ARG A 288 -18.79 -0.74 -19.12
N GLY A 289 -18.94 -1.08 -20.38
CA GLY A 289 -19.13 -0.10 -21.46
C GLY A 289 -17.93 0.87 -21.55
N ARG A 290 -18.16 2.15 -21.29
CA ARG A 290 -17.15 3.21 -21.26
C ARG A 290 -16.70 3.58 -19.83
N THR A 291 -17.00 2.74 -18.87
CA THR A 291 -16.52 2.90 -17.49
C THR A 291 -15.49 1.83 -17.15
N LEU A 292 -14.35 2.26 -16.61
CA LEU A 292 -13.32 1.40 -16.04
C LEU A 292 -13.27 1.62 -14.53
N TYR A 293 -13.32 0.55 -13.76
CA TYR A 293 -13.18 0.56 -12.31
C TYR A 293 -11.81 0.05 -11.93
N ILE A 294 -11.02 0.86 -11.24
CA ILE A 294 -9.74 0.45 -10.61
C ILE A 294 -10.01 0.25 -9.13
N ASN A 295 -10.02 -1.01 -8.67
CA ASN A 295 -10.35 -1.29 -7.28
C ASN A 295 -9.70 -2.56 -6.74
N GLY A 296 -9.87 -2.83 -5.44
CA GLY A 296 -9.36 -4.04 -4.81
C GLY A 296 -7.85 -4.04 -4.54
N LEU A 297 -7.20 -2.87 -4.49
CA LEU A 297 -5.76 -2.80 -4.25
C LEU A 297 -5.37 -3.22 -2.82
N TYR A 298 -6.35 -3.44 -1.95
CA TYR A 298 -6.22 -3.99 -0.61
C TYR A 298 -5.15 -3.23 0.21
N ARG A 299 -4.05 -3.88 0.61
CA ARG A 299 -2.95 -3.27 1.38
C ARG A 299 -1.79 -2.78 0.51
N HIS A 300 -1.89 -2.95 -0.83
CA HIS A 300 -0.79 -2.73 -1.76
C HIS A 300 -0.96 -1.48 -2.65
N TRP A 301 -1.64 -0.45 -2.17
CA TRP A 301 -2.10 0.70 -2.99
C TRP A 301 -0.99 1.36 -3.80
N PHE A 302 0.07 1.85 -3.13
CA PHE A 302 1.20 2.51 -3.79
C PHE A 302 2.02 1.53 -4.64
N LEU A 303 1.99 0.25 -4.29
CA LEU A 303 2.67 -0.80 -5.03
C LEU A 303 1.95 -1.16 -6.35
N LEU A 304 0.60 -1.13 -6.36
CA LEU A 304 -0.17 -1.62 -7.51
C LEU A 304 -0.73 -0.51 -8.40
N ALA A 305 -0.92 0.71 -7.84
CA ALA A 305 -1.56 1.80 -8.57
C ALA A 305 -0.84 2.17 -9.88
N PRO A 306 0.50 2.25 -9.98
CA PRO A 306 1.18 2.55 -11.23
C PRO A 306 0.91 1.54 -12.34
N ALA A 307 0.99 0.24 -12.01
CA ALA A 307 0.75 -0.83 -12.99
C ALA A 307 -0.69 -0.85 -13.51
N LEU A 308 -1.67 -0.66 -12.62
CA LEU A 308 -3.08 -0.58 -13.03
C LEU A 308 -3.35 0.69 -13.84
N ALA A 309 -2.74 1.82 -13.48
CA ALA A 309 -2.85 3.07 -14.21
C ALA A 309 -2.33 2.95 -15.65
N ARG A 310 -1.17 2.32 -15.84
CA ARG A 310 -0.61 2.06 -17.16
C ARG A 310 -1.56 1.19 -18.00
N ARG A 311 -2.09 0.11 -17.43
CA ARG A 311 -3.06 -0.76 -18.10
C ARG A 311 -4.34 -0.04 -18.44
N THR A 312 -4.83 0.83 -17.54
CA THR A 312 -5.99 1.69 -17.79
C THR A 312 -5.77 2.59 -19.01
N ALA A 313 -4.62 3.23 -19.10
CA ALA A 313 -4.30 4.10 -20.24
C ALA A 313 -4.22 3.28 -21.55
N GLU A 314 -3.66 2.08 -21.55
CA GLU A 314 -3.65 1.19 -22.71
C GLU A 314 -5.05 0.72 -23.12
N VAL A 315 -5.94 0.42 -22.17
CA VAL A 315 -7.35 0.08 -22.47
C VAL A 315 -8.07 1.26 -23.13
N VAL A 316 -7.87 2.47 -22.62
CA VAL A 316 -8.55 3.68 -23.10
C VAL A 316 -8.06 4.10 -24.47
N VAL A 317 -6.74 4.05 -24.72
CA VAL A 317 -6.12 4.59 -25.95
C VAL A 317 -6.02 3.54 -27.04
N ASN A 318 -5.69 2.31 -26.69
CA ASN A 318 -5.34 1.24 -27.63
C ASN A 318 -6.29 0.04 -27.56
N ASP A 319 -7.41 0.13 -26.83
CA ASP A 319 -8.33 -0.98 -26.53
C ASP A 319 -7.60 -2.23 -26.01
N GLY A 320 -6.57 -2.00 -25.19
CA GLY A 320 -5.74 -3.06 -24.59
C GLY A 320 -6.55 -4.01 -23.71
N TYR A 321 -6.07 -5.26 -23.61
CA TYR A 321 -6.70 -6.27 -22.77
C TYR A 321 -5.66 -6.96 -21.87
N PHE A 322 -5.91 -7.03 -20.58
CA PHE A 322 -5.00 -7.52 -19.54
C PHE A 322 -5.72 -8.57 -18.67
N PRO A 323 -5.74 -9.85 -19.11
CA PRO A 323 -6.52 -10.89 -18.45
C PRO A 323 -6.17 -11.07 -16.98
N GLU A 324 -4.91 -10.81 -16.59
CA GLU A 324 -4.42 -10.97 -15.22
C GLU A 324 -5.14 -10.04 -14.21
N VAL A 325 -5.74 -8.93 -14.68
CA VAL A 325 -6.47 -7.98 -13.82
C VAL A 325 -7.91 -7.70 -14.32
N MET A 326 -8.23 -8.08 -15.56
CA MET A 326 -9.54 -7.85 -16.16
C MET A 326 -10.47 -9.05 -16.03
N ASP A 327 -9.92 -10.29 -15.95
CA ASP A 327 -10.71 -11.50 -15.80
C ASP A 327 -10.79 -11.92 -14.34
N ALA A 328 -12.00 -11.89 -13.79
CA ALA A 328 -12.25 -12.26 -12.40
C ALA A 328 -11.93 -13.74 -12.08
N HIS A 329 -11.67 -14.57 -13.09
CA HIS A 329 -11.54 -16.03 -13.00
C HIS A 329 -10.35 -16.62 -13.76
N SER A 330 -9.26 -15.86 -13.97
CA SER A 330 -8.08 -16.44 -14.60
C SER A 330 -7.49 -17.53 -13.71
N ASP A 331 -7.31 -18.74 -14.29
CA ASP A 331 -6.86 -19.97 -13.60
C ASP A 331 -5.42 -19.92 -13.04
N GLN A 332 -4.78 -18.77 -12.97
CA GLN A 332 -3.45 -18.61 -12.35
C GLN A 332 -3.43 -18.83 -10.84
N ARG A 333 -4.57 -19.17 -10.22
CA ARG A 333 -4.75 -19.42 -8.78
C ARG A 333 -4.28 -20.80 -8.30
N THR A 334 -3.82 -21.69 -9.18
CA THR A 334 -3.75 -23.12 -8.85
C THR A 334 -2.37 -23.65 -8.47
N THR A 335 -1.31 -22.86 -8.35
CA THR A 335 0.03 -23.39 -8.04
C THR A 335 0.68 -22.92 -6.74
N ALA A 336 0.04 -22.05 -5.97
CA ALA A 336 0.51 -21.67 -4.64
C ALA A 336 -0.44 -22.25 -3.57
N GLY A 337 0.09 -23.14 -2.72
CA GLY A 337 -0.66 -23.76 -1.63
C GLY A 337 -1.41 -22.73 -0.79
N ARG A 338 -2.66 -23.03 -0.46
CA ARG A 338 -3.54 -22.17 0.35
C ARG A 338 -2.80 -21.62 1.57
N PRO A 339 -2.84 -20.29 1.82
CA PRO A 339 -2.43 -19.76 3.10
C PRO A 339 -3.28 -20.43 4.19
N ARG A 340 -2.66 -20.89 5.25
CA ARG A 340 -3.38 -21.35 6.44
C ARG A 340 -4.13 -20.14 6.99
N ASP A 341 -5.46 -20.25 7.05
CA ASP A 341 -6.32 -19.28 7.72
C ASP A 341 -5.89 -19.11 9.19
N HIS A 342 -5.17 -18.06 9.50
CA HIS A 342 -4.83 -17.68 10.87
C HIS A 342 -5.97 -16.92 11.58
N ALA A 343 -7.19 -16.95 11.03
CA ALA A 343 -8.35 -16.22 11.58
C ALA A 343 -9.27 -17.05 12.49
N ALA A 344 -9.00 -18.34 12.74
CA ALA A 344 -9.91 -19.19 13.51
C ALA A 344 -9.32 -19.66 14.84
N ASN A 345 -9.06 -18.76 15.80
CA ASN A 345 -8.94 -19.16 17.22
C ASN A 345 -9.09 -17.96 18.21
N ALA A 346 -10.07 -17.12 18.00
CA ALA A 346 -10.42 -16.07 18.98
C ALA A 346 -11.78 -16.29 19.66
N ALA A 347 -12.36 -17.48 19.57
CA ALA A 347 -13.65 -17.77 20.18
C ALA A 347 -13.65 -19.13 20.88
N ALA A 348 -12.82 -19.31 21.91
CA ALA A 348 -13.05 -20.33 22.94
C ALA A 348 -12.24 -19.96 24.19
N GLY A 349 -12.85 -19.30 25.13
CA GLY A 349 -12.23 -19.01 26.43
C GLY A 349 -12.98 -18.01 27.28
N THR A 350 -14.29 -18.23 27.50
CA THR A 350 -14.95 -17.58 28.62
C THR A 350 -15.86 -18.59 29.29
N ARG A 351 -15.35 -19.28 30.30
CA ARG A 351 -16.10 -19.76 31.48
C ARG A 351 -15.10 -20.06 32.60
N VAL A 352 -15.39 -19.42 33.70
CA VAL A 352 -14.94 -19.39 35.07
C VAL A 352 -14.04 -18.20 35.37
#